data_67cd7ce44c1640bec70df808af2adf7f
#
_entry.id   67cd7ce44c1640bec70df808af2adf7f
#
_cell.length_a   1.000
_cell.length_b   1.000
_cell.length_c   1.000
_cell.angle_alpha   90.00
_cell.angle_beta   90.00
_cell.angle_gamma   90.00
#
_symmetry.space_group_name_H-M   'P 1'
#
loop_
_entity.id
_entity.type
_entity.pdbx_description
1 polymer ?
#
loop_
_entity_poly.entity_id
_entity_poly.type
_entity_poly.pdbx_seq_one_letter_code
_entity_poly.pdbx_strand_id
1 'polypeptide(L)'
;MRKVLIANRGEIAVRVARACRDAGIASVAVYADPDRDALHVRAADEAYALGGDTPATSYLDVAKVLAAAAESGADAVHPGYGFLSENAEFAQAVLDAGLTWIGPPPQAIRDLGDKVAARHIAQRAGAPLVAGTPDPVSGAEEVVAFAREHGLPIAIKAAFGGGGRGLKVARTLEEVPELYDSAVREAVAAFGRGECFVERYLDRPRHVETQCLADKHGNVVVVSTRDCSLQRRHQKLVEEAPAPFLSAEQNAELYRASKAILREAGYEGAGTCEFLVGQDGTISFLEVNTRLQVEHPVTEEVTGIDLVREMFRIADGEELGYDDPPLRGHSFEFRINGEDPGRNFLPAPGTVTRFDAPTGPGVRLDAGVEAGSVIGPAWDSLLAKLIVTGATREQALQRAARALSEFKVEGMATAIPFHRAVVADPAFTADPFRVHTRWIETEFVNTIEPFAGAAAEEEGEEAGRETVVVEVGGKRLEVSLPSSLGMTLARTAAAGGAKPKRRAAKKAGSAASGDALTSPMQGTIVKVAVEEGQEVAAGELIVVLEAMKMEQPLNAHRAGTVKGITAEVGASVSSGAVICEIKD
;
A
#
# COMPACT_ATOMS: atom_id res chain seq x y z
N MET A 1 14.96 18.43 19.29
CA MET A 1 15.16 17.81 17.95
C MET A 1 15.54 18.90 16.95
N ARG A 2 16.61 18.72 16.17
CA ARG A 2 17.10 19.74 15.21
C ARG A 2 17.23 19.21 13.79
N LYS A 3 17.55 17.92 13.64
CA LYS A 3 17.75 17.28 12.34
C LYS A 3 17.24 15.84 12.37
N VAL A 4 16.28 15.53 11.50
CA VAL A 4 15.60 14.23 11.41
C VAL A 4 16.06 13.47 10.18
N LEU A 5 16.60 12.27 10.35
CA LEU A 5 16.75 11.31 9.26
C LEU A 5 15.42 10.58 9.03
N ILE A 6 14.98 10.57 7.79
CA ILE A 6 13.74 9.90 7.36
C ILE A 6 14.13 8.53 6.81
N ALA A 7 13.95 7.47 7.62
CA ALA A 7 14.28 6.09 7.25
C ALA A 7 13.21 5.45 6.35
N ASN A 8 12.86 6.14 5.27
CA ASN A 8 11.79 5.73 4.35
C ASN A 8 11.97 6.38 2.97
N ARG A 9 11.05 6.10 2.05
CA ARG A 9 11.02 6.60 0.67
C ARG A 9 9.61 7.02 0.24
N GLY A 10 9.50 7.53 -0.99
CA GLY A 10 8.22 7.78 -1.64
C GLY A 10 7.42 8.90 -0.96
N GLU A 11 6.10 8.78 -0.99
CA GLU A 11 5.22 9.86 -0.53
C GLU A 11 5.35 10.15 0.97
N ILE A 12 5.57 9.11 1.81
CA ILE A 12 5.71 9.33 3.25
C ILE A 12 7.01 10.07 3.60
N ALA A 13 8.09 9.83 2.87
CA ALA A 13 9.32 10.59 3.08
C ALA A 13 9.15 12.06 2.67
N VAL A 14 8.41 12.34 1.58
CA VAL A 14 8.02 13.71 1.21
C VAL A 14 7.16 14.35 2.30
N ARG A 15 6.17 13.59 2.82
CA ARG A 15 5.26 14.06 3.90
C ARG A 15 6.03 14.44 5.16
N VAL A 16 6.97 13.60 5.60
CA VAL A 16 7.79 13.86 6.79
C VAL A 16 8.75 15.03 6.55
N ALA A 17 9.38 15.12 5.37
CA ALA A 17 10.25 16.26 5.02
C ALA A 17 9.50 17.59 5.05
N ARG A 18 8.25 17.63 4.56
CA ARG A 18 7.36 18.80 4.65
C ARG A 18 7.05 19.17 6.10
N ALA A 19 6.73 18.19 6.95
CA ALA A 19 6.47 18.43 8.37
C ALA A 19 7.72 18.96 9.09
N CYS A 20 8.91 18.44 8.77
CA CYS A 20 10.18 18.95 9.29
C CYS A 20 10.35 20.43 8.90
N ARG A 21 10.17 20.76 7.62
CA ARG A 21 10.29 22.14 7.12
C ARG A 21 9.33 23.10 7.82
N ASP A 22 8.05 22.68 7.98
CA ASP A 22 7.01 23.49 8.65
C ASP A 22 7.29 23.66 10.16
N ALA A 23 8.02 22.71 10.77
CA ALA A 23 8.46 22.75 12.15
C ALA A 23 9.82 23.47 12.35
N GLY A 24 10.50 23.88 11.27
CA GLY A 24 11.84 24.46 11.33
C GLY A 24 12.95 23.45 11.69
N ILE A 25 12.71 22.16 11.41
CA ILE A 25 13.63 21.04 11.65
C ILE A 25 14.30 20.67 10.32
N ALA A 26 15.62 20.48 10.31
CA ALA A 26 16.33 20.02 9.12
C ALA A 26 15.96 18.55 8.82
N SER A 27 15.84 18.21 7.54
CA SER A 27 15.44 16.88 7.08
C SER A 27 16.55 16.20 6.27
N VAL A 28 16.76 14.91 6.51
CA VAL A 28 17.72 14.07 5.79
C VAL A 28 16.97 12.90 5.15
N ALA A 29 17.00 12.83 3.83
CA ALA A 29 16.51 11.66 3.10
C ALA A 29 17.60 10.60 2.95
N VAL A 30 17.20 9.34 2.86
CA VAL A 30 18.05 8.24 2.40
C VAL A 30 17.48 7.66 1.10
N TYR A 31 18.32 7.09 0.24
CA TYR A 31 17.85 6.55 -1.03
C TYR A 31 18.67 5.34 -1.51
N ALA A 32 17.96 4.37 -2.10
CA ALA A 32 18.54 3.29 -2.89
C ALA A 32 18.92 3.78 -4.29
N ASP A 33 19.75 3.05 -5.02
CA ASP A 33 20.22 3.48 -6.34
C ASP A 33 19.10 3.83 -7.34
N PRO A 34 17.98 3.07 -7.44
CA PRO A 34 16.86 3.44 -8.31
C PRO A 34 16.13 4.72 -7.89
N ASP A 35 16.26 5.14 -6.65
CA ASP A 35 15.57 6.30 -6.07
C ASP A 35 16.41 7.58 -6.09
N ARG A 36 17.60 7.56 -6.69
CA ARG A 36 18.55 8.69 -6.69
C ARG A 36 17.91 10.02 -7.09
N ASP A 37 17.03 10.01 -8.07
CA ASP A 37 16.35 11.20 -8.59
C ASP A 37 14.88 11.29 -8.11
N ALA A 38 14.48 10.49 -7.13
CA ALA A 38 13.11 10.46 -6.63
C ALA A 38 12.72 11.77 -5.93
N LEU A 39 11.41 12.05 -5.90
CA LEU A 39 10.88 13.29 -5.35
C LEU A 39 11.29 13.51 -3.88
N HIS A 40 11.31 12.45 -3.06
CA HIS A 40 11.68 12.57 -1.64
C HIS A 40 13.14 12.99 -1.42
N VAL A 41 14.04 12.60 -2.31
CA VAL A 41 15.46 13.01 -2.26
C VAL A 41 15.61 14.52 -2.45
N ARG A 42 14.79 15.10 -3.32
CA ARG A 42 14.78 16.55 -3.60
C ARG A 42 13.94 17.35 -2.60
N ALA A 43 13.02 16.69 -1.90
CA ALA A 43 12.14 17.33 -0.91
C ALA A 43 12.84 17.59 0.43
N ALA A 44 13.84 16.78 0.79
CA ALA A 44 14.64 16.92 1.99
C ALA A 44 15.77 17.96 1.82
N ASP A 45 16.33 18.44 2.94
CA ASP A 45 17.42 19.41 2.93
C ASP A 45 18.75 18.76 2.56
N GLU A 46 18.95 17.48 2.96
CA GLU A 46 20.13 16.67 2.64
C GLU A 46 19.68 15.26 2.23
N ALA A 47 20.50 14.54 1.46
CA ALA A 47 20.22 13.17 1.06
C ALA A 47 21.48 12.30 1.01
N TYR A 48 21.36 11.05 1.48
CA TYR A 48 22.46 10.09 1.60
C TYR A 48 22.13 8.79 0.89
N ALA A 49 23.08 8.30 0.08
CA ALA A 49 22.93 7.04 -0.64
C ALA A 49 23.09 5.83 0.29
N LEU A 50 22.14 4.92 0.28
CA LEU A 50 22.29 3.60 0.92
C LEU A 50 22.98 2.60 -0.01
N GLY A 51 22.95 2.86 -1.32
CA GLY A 51 23.34 1.90 -2.36
C GLY A 51 22.36 0.71 -2.42
N GLY A 52 22.55 -0.14 -3.44
CA GLY A 52 21.67 -1.29 -3.67
C GLY A 52 20.36 -0.92 -4.37
N ASP A 53 19.68 -1.94 -4.87
CA ASP A 53 18.52 -1.83 -5.75
C ASP A 53 17.26 -2.55 -5.21
N THR A 54 17.38 -3.20 -4.06
CA THR A 54 16.28 -3.91 -3.40
C THR A 54 16.08 -3.40 -1.97
N PRO A 55 14.92 -3.65 -1.35
CA PRO A 55 14.69 -3.31 0.06
C PRO A 55 15.76 -3.87 1.00
N ALA A 56 16.12 -5.15 0.83
CA ALA A 56 17.08 -5.84 1.69
C ALA A 56 18.50 -5.26 1.61
N THR A 57 18.89 -4.75 0.45
CA THR A 57 20.23 -4.16 0.22
C THR A 57 20.28 -2.67 0.49
N SER A 58 19.17 -2.03 0.88
CA SER A 58 19.05 -0.60 1.09
C SER A 58 18.22 -0.24 2.34
N TYR A 59 16.92 0.03 2.20
CA TYR A 59 16.05 0.56 3.27
C TYR A 59 15.83 -0.39 4.46
N LEU A 60 16.09 -1.70 4.31
CA LEU A 60 16.06 -2.68 5.40
C LEU A 60 17.43 -2.93 6.04
N ASP A 61 18.49 -2.31 5.52
CA ASP A 61 19.83 -2.43 6.08
C ASP A 61 20.03 -1.41 7.21
N VAL A 62 19.84 -1.87 8.43
CA VAL A 62 19.95 -1.05 9.66
C VAL A 62 21.32 -0.36 9.76
N ALA A 63 22.41 -1.06 9.40
CA ALA A 63 23.76 -0.51 9.52
C ALA A 63 23.97 0.67 8.56
N LYS A 64 23.45 0.58 7.33
CA LYS A 64 23.51 1.68 6.35
C LYS A 64 22.68 2.88 6.76
N VAL A 65 21.48 2.67 7.30
CA VAL A 65 20.62 3.75 7.79
C VAL A 65 21.29 4.49 8.96
N LEU A 66 21.85 3.76 9.93
CA LEU A 66 22.56 4.35 11.06
C LEU A 66 23.85 5.07 10.63
N ALA A 67 24.58 4.53 9.65
CA ALA A 67 25.74 5.20 9.07
C ALA A 67 25.38 6.55 8.44
N ALA A 68 24.27 6.59 7.67
CA ALA A 68 23.74 7.83 7.10
C ALA A 68 23.32 8.84 8.18
N ALA A 69 22.74 8.37 9.29
CA ALA A 69 22.39 9.23 10.43
C ALA A 69 23.63 9.84 11.09
N ALA A 70 24.68 9.05 11.29
CA ALA A 70 25.93 9.52 11.86
C ALA A 70 26.65 10.51 10.92
N GLU A 71 26.70 10.21 9.62
CA GLU A 71 27.36 11.04 8.60
C GLU A 71 26.67 12.40 8.43
N SER A 72 25.33 12.40 8.42
CA SER A 72 24.51 13.61 8.31
C SER A 72 24.48 14.44 9.60
N GLY A 73 24.87 13.87 10.73
CA GLY A 73 24.72 14.48 12.05
C GLY A 73 23.24 14.67 12.45
N ALA A 74 22.36 13.79 11.99
CA ALA A 74 20.98 13.75 12.45
C ALA A 74 20.93 13.42 13.95
N ASP A 75 19.99 14.03 14.67
CA ASP A 75 19.78 13.78 16.11
C ASP A 75 18.51 12.98 16.39
N ALA A 76 17.73 12.68 15.34
CA ALA A 76 16.51 11.87 15.42
C ALA A 76 16.29 11.05 14.14
N VAL A 77 15.50 9.96 14.26
CA VAL A 77 15.09 9.10 13.15
C VAL A 77 13.58 8.94 13.13
N HIS A 78 12.95 9.25 11.98
CA HIS A 78 11.54 8.99 11.72
C HIS A 78 11.40 7.81 10.75
N PRO A 79 10.75 6.70 11.14
CA PRO A 79 10.68 5.50 10.30
C PRO A 79 9.60 5.55 9.21
N GLY A 80 8.67 6.50 9.26
CA GLY A 80 7.47 6.50 8.42
C GLY A 80 6.57 5.30 8.69
N TYR A 81 6.21 4.57 7.65
CA TYR A 81 5.49 3.30 7.71
C TYR A 81 6.11 2.25 6.78
N GLY A 82 5.86 0.96 7.02
CA GLY A 82 6.53 -0.13 6.30
C GLY A 82 8.03 -0.18 6.61
N PHE A 83 8.81 -0.93 5.84
CA PHE A 83 10.24 -1.15 6.06
C PHE A 83 10.59 -1.47 7.53
N LEU A 84 11.33 -0.59 8.19
CA LEU A 84 11.82 -0.77 9.56
C LEU A 84 10.90 -0.15 10.63
N SER A 85 9.74 0.42 10.27
CA SER A 85 8.90 1.17 11.21
C SER A 85 8.32 0.35 12.37
N GLU A 86 8.15 -0.96 12.20
CA GLU A 86 7.67 -1.90 13.21
C GLU A 86 8.77 -2.88 13.65
N ASN A 87 10.05 -2.51 13.43
CA ASN A 87 11.19 -3.32 13.82
C ASN A 87 11.76 -2.84 15.17
N ALA A 88 11.53 -3.62 16.23
CA ALA A 88 11.94 -3.29 17.58
C ALA A 88 13.48 -3.23 17.73
N GLU A 89 14.21 -4.06 17.00
CA GLU A 89 15.67 -4.10 17.01
C GLU A 89 16.25 -2.85 16.36
N PHE A 90 15.62 -2.35 15.29
CA PHE A 90 16.00 -1.07 14.68
C PHE A 90 15.72 0.11 15.63
N ALA A 91 14.55 0.15 16.23
CA ALA A 91 14.20 1.18 17.21
C ALA A 91 15.23 1.19 18.38
N GLN A 92 15.59 0.01 18.88
CA GLN A 92 16.62 -0.12 19.92
C GLN A 92 17.99 0.34 19.42
N ALA A 93 18.41 -0.03 18.22
CA ALA A 93 19.70 0.37 17.65
C ALA A 93 19.81 1.89 17.44
N VAL A 94 18.69 2.57 17.10
CA VAL A 94 18.62 4.04 17.03
C VAL A 94 18.87 4.65 18.41
N LEU A 95 18.21 4.14 19.45
CA LEU A 95 18.40 4.59 20.85
C LEU A 95 19.82 4.32 21.35
N ASP A 96 20.38 3.14 21.08
CA ASP A 96 21.75 2.76 21.45
C ASP A 96 22.81 3.64 20.77
N ALA A 97 22.49 4.17 19.57
CA ALA A 97 23.32 5.16 18.88
C ALA A 97 23.22 6.58 19.48
N GLY A 98 22.42 6.78 20.52
CA GLY A 98 22.20 8.07 21.17
C GLY A 98 21.28 9.02 20.38
N LEU A 99 20.50 8.48 19.44
CA LEU A 99 19.57 9.24 18.61
C LEU A 99 18.15 9.17 19.21
N THR A 100 17.33 10.18 18.95
CA THR A 100 15.91 10.15 19.29
C THR A 100 15.16 9.26 18.29
N TRP A 101 14.48 8.22 18.80
CA TRP A 101 13.54 7.43 18.00
C TRP A 101 12.16 8.10 17.99
N ILE A 102 11.64 8.40 16.80
CA ILE A 102 10.30 8.99 16.63
C ILE A 102 9.31 7.88 16.38
N GLY A 103 8.85 7.26 17.46
CA GLY A 103 7.96 6.11 17.43
C GLY A 103 7.80 5.49 18.82
N PRO A 104 7.07 4.37 18.93
CA PRO A 104 6.83 3.71 20.21
C PRO A 104 8.11 3.04 20.77
N PRO A 105 8.17 2.80 22.09
CA PRO A 105 9.28 2.10 22.70
C PRO A 105 9.49 0.70 22.08
N PRO A 106 10.75 0.23 21.93
CA PRO A 106 11.02 -1.10 21.35
C PRO A 106 10.24 -2.23 22.02
N GLN A 107 9.99 -2.16 23.33
CA GLN A 107 9.21 -3.17 24.03
C GLN A 107 7.73 -3.15 23.61
N ALA A 108 7.13 -1.98 23.45
CA ALA A 108 5.74 -1.87 22.95
C ALA A 108 5.61 -2.41 21.52
N ILE A 109 6.63 -2.20 20.66
CA ILE A 109 6.66 -2.80 19.31
C ILE A 109 6.68 -4.33 19.39
N ARG A 110 7.52 -4.92 20.27
CA ARG A 110 7.58 -6.39 20.45
C ARG A 110 6.27 -6.95 20.96
N ASP A 111 5.72 -6.35 22.02
CA ASP A 111 4.54 -6.86 22.71
C ASP A 111 3.27 -6.76 21.86
N LEU A 112 3.11 -5.67 21.09
CA LEU A 112 1.96 -5.46 20.23
C LEU A 112 2.14 -6.06 18.83
N GLY A 113 3.38 -6.31 18.39
CA GLY A 113 3.69 -7.00 17.14
C GLY A 113 3.52 -8.53 17.24
N ASP A 114 3.61 -9.11 18.44
CA ASP A 114 3.28 -10.50 18.68
C ASP A 114 1.77 -10.67 18.89
N LYS A 115 1.11 -11.46 18.05
CA LYS A 115 -0.35 -11.60 18.06
C LYS A 115 -0.90 -12.18 19.36
N VAL A 116 -0.15 -13.07 20.01
CA VAL A 116 -0.56 -13.68 21.28
C VAL A 116 -0.40 -12.68 22.41
N ALA A 117 0.74 -12.00 22.48
CA ALA A 117 0.99 -10.97 23.48
C ALA A 117 -0.01 -9.80 23.34
N ALA A 118 -0.25 -9.32 22.12
CA ALA A 118 -1.23 -8.28 21.85
C ALA A 118 -2.66 -8.68 22.28
N ARG A 119 -3.07 -9.93 22.02
CA ARG A 119 -4.37 -10.45 22.49
C ARG A 119 -4.45 -10.50 24.01
N HIS A 120 -3.39 -10.94 24.70
CA HIS A 120 -3.35 -10.91 26.18
C HIS A 120 -3.40 -9.49 26.75
N ILE A 121 -2.72 -8.54 26.12
CA ILE A 121 -2.82 -7.11 26.48
C ILE A 121 -4.27 -6.63 26.31
N ALA A 122 -4.89 -6.92 25.16
CA ALA A 122 -6.28 -6.55 24.90
C ALA A 122 -7.25 -7.18 25.92
N GLN A 123 -7.05 -8.43 26.31
CA GLN A 123 -7.85 -9.10 27.35
C GLN A 123 -7.70 -8.42 28.72
N ARG A 124 -6.47 -8.10 29.16
CA ARG A 124 -6.24 -7.38 30.43
C ARG A 124 -6.82 -5.98 30.39
N ALA A 125 -6.78 -5.32 29.23
CA ALA A 125 -7.39 -4.02 29.00
C ALA A 125 -8.94 -4.07 28.93
N GLY A 126 -9.53 -5.26 28.95
CA GLY A 126 -10.97 -5.46 28.80
C GLY A 126 -11.49 -5.05 27.42
N ALA A 127 -10.67 -5.14 26.38
CA ALA A 127 -11.09 -4.83 25.01
C ALA A 127 -12.09 -5.87 24.48
N PRO A 128 -13.01 -5.47 23.59
CA PRO A 128 -13.95 -6.40 22.99
C PRO A 128 -13.19 -7.39 22.08
N LEU A 129 -13.42 -8.66 22.30
CA LEU A 129 -12.84 -9.78 21.55
C LEU A 129 -13.94 -10.78 21.23
N VAL A 130 -13.96 -11.29 20.02
CA VAL A 130 -14.77 -12.49 19.75
C VAL A 130 -14.21 -13.66 20.55
N ALA A 131 -15.09 -14.63 20.89
CA ALA A 131 -14.65 -15.85 21.51
C ALA A 131 -13.51 -16.50 20.71
N GLY A 132 -12.47 -16.91 21.38
CA GLY A 132 -11.29 -17.53 20.77
C GLY A 132 -10.45 -18.26 21.82
N THR A 133 -9.64 -19.21 21.37
CA THR A 133 -8.75 -19.96 22.26
C THR A 133 -7.61 -19.07 22.73
N PRO A 134 -7.26 -19.10 24.03
CA PRO A 134 -6.13 -18.33 24.55
C PRO A 134 -4.78 -18.90 24.07
N ASP A 135 -4.72 -20.20 23.89
CA ASP A 135 -3.54 -20.96 23.48
C ASP A 135 -3.80 -21.71 22.18
N PRO A 136 -2.75 -22.16 21.45
CA PRO A 136 -2.90 -23.02 20.30
C PRO A 136 -3.66 -24.31 20.65
N VAL A 137 -4.60 -24.69 19.79
CA VAL A 137 -5.37 -25.92 19.97
C VAL A 137 -4.53 -27.16 19.72
N SER A 138 -4.79 -28.22 20.49
CA SER A 138 -4.04 -29.48 20.43
C SER A 138 -4.49 -30.40 19.30
N GLY A 139 -5.69 -30.20 18.74
CA GLY A 139 -6.24 -31.05 17.68
C GLY A 139 -7.64 -30.67 17.24
N ALA A 140 -8.13 -31.35 16.20
CA ALA A 140 -9.44 -31.11 15.61
C ALA A 140 -10.62 -31.30 16.61
N GLU A 141 -10.47 -32.20 17.58
CA GLU A 141 -11.52 -32.43 18.60
C GLU A 141 -11.76 -31.19 19.46
N GLU A 142 -10.69 -30.49 19.86
CA GLU A 142 -10.79 -29.23 20.60
C GLU A 142 -11.44 -28.12 19.75
N VAL A 143 -11.13 -28.07 18.47
CA VAL A 143 -11.79 -27.15 17.52
C VAL A 143 -13.28 -27.43 17.39
N VAL A 144 -13.68 -28.72 17.31
CA VAL A 144 -15.10 -29.11 17.28
C VAL A 144 -15.79 -28.74 18.59
N ALA A 145 -15.15 -28.96 19.74
CA ALA A 145 -15.69 -28.57 21.05
C ALA A 145 -15.91 -27.06 21.13
N PHE A 146 -14.93 -26.27 20.70
CA PHE A 146 -15.04 -24.81 20.61
C PHE A 146 -16.21 -24.37 19.71
N ALA A 147 -16.35 -24.98 18.52
CA ALA A 147 -17.43 -24.66 17.59
C ALA A 147 -18.83 -24.99 18.17
N ARG A 148 -18.93 -26.07 18.94
CA ARG A 148 -20.19 -26.41 19.64
C ARG A 148 -20.56 -25.43 20.75
N GLU A 149 -19.58 -24.95 21.50
CA GLU A 149 -19.77 -24.01 22.61
C GLU A 149 -20.08 -22.61 22.12
N HIS A 150 -19.30 -22.12 21.15
CA HIS A 150 -19.34 -20.72 20.72
C HIS A 150 -20.12 -20.49 19.43
N GLY A 151 -20.56 -21.57 18.73
CA GLY A 151 -21.29 -21.52 17.45
C GLY A 151 -20.37 -21.34 16.24
N LEU A 152 -20.99 -21.47 15.07
CA LEU A 152 -20.37 -21.33 13.75
C LEU A 152 -20.80 -20.00 13.10
N PRO A 153 -20.05 -19.47 12.12
CA PRO A 153 -18.77 -19.97 11.62
C PRO A 153 -17.59 -19.70 12.55
N ILE A 154 -16.53 -20.49 12.44
CA ILE A 154 -15.26 -20.31 13.15
C ILE A 154 -14.09 -20.15 12.16
N ALA A 155 -13.07 -19.43 12.59
CA ALA A 155 -11.80 -19.32 11.89
C ALA A 155 -10.72 -20.15 12.59
N ILE A 156 -9.99 -20.95 11.84
CA ILE A 156 -8.78 -21.67 12.26
C ILE A 156 -7.61 -20.91 11.67
N LYS A 157 -6.73 -20.37 12.51
CA LYS A 157 -5.63 -19.47 12.12
C LYS A 157 -4.29 -20.02 12.54
N ALA A 158 -3.31 -20.02 11.63
CA ALA A 158 -1.92 -20.30 12.00
C ALA A 158 -1.39 -19.24 12.98
N ALA A 159 -0.67 -19.68 14.01
CA ALA A 159 -0.11 -18.81 15.05
C ALA A 159 0.90 -17.79 14.51
N PHE A 160 1.66 -18.17 13.48
CA PHE A 160 2.78 -17.41 12.92
C PHE A 160 2.48 -16.87 11.52
N GLY A 161 1.21 -16.80 11.10
CA GLY A 161 0.79 -16.32 9.79
C GLY A 161 0.35 -14.86 9.76
N GLY A 162 0.54 -14.20 8.61
CA GLY A 162 0.03 -12.86 8.30
C GLY A 162 -0.64 -12.82 6.92
N GLY A 163 -1.43 -11.75 6.64
CA GLY A 163 -2.04 -11.56 5.32
C GLY A 163 -3.05 -12.63 4.89
N GLY A 164 -3.71 -13.30 5.84
CA GLY A 164 -4.71 -14.36 5.56
C GLY A 164 -4.14 -15.73 5.19
N ARG A 165 -2.83 -15.92 5.16
CA ARG A 165 -2.22 -17.24 4.96
C ARG A 165 -2.42 -18.13 6.19
N GLY A 166 -2.80 -19.39 5.97
CA GLY A 166 -3.10 -20.33 7.05
C GLY A 166 -4.41 -20.04 7.78
N LEU A 167 -5.33 -19.27 7.16
CA LEU A 167 -6.69 -19.05 7.64
C LEU A 167 -7.65 -20.00 6.92
N LYS A 168 -8.41 -20.80 7.70
CA LYS A 168 -9.53 -21.62 7.21
C LYS A 168 -10.80 -21.24 7.95
N VAL A 169 -11.92 -21.18 7.24
CA VAL A 169 -13.24 -20.87 7.84
C VAL A 169 -14.13 -22.10 7.74
N ALA A 170 -14.48 -22.66 8.90
CA ALA A 170 -15.44 -23.76 8.99
C ALA A 170 -16.84 -23.21 9.22
N ARG A 171 -17.79 -23.64 8.38
CA ARG A 171 -19.20 -23.24 8.44
C ARG A 171 -20.11 -24.34 8.98
N THR A 172 -19.63 -25.57 8.95
CA THR A 172 -20.29 -26.74 9.49
C THR A 172 -19.32 -27.51 10.41
N LEU A 173 -19.86 -28.33 11.33
CA LEU A 173 -19.02 -29.13 12.23
C LEU A 173 -18.26 -30.23 11.49
N GLU A 174 -18.84 -30.71 10.40
CA GLU A 174 -18.28 -31.78 9.57
C GLU A 174 -16.99 -31.35 8.84
N GLU A 175 -16.91 -30.04 8.48
CA GLU A 175 -15.72 -29.47 7.79
C GLU A 175 -14.53 -29.27 8.73
N VAL A 176 -14.77 -29.16 10.04
CA VAL A 176 -13.75 -28.75 11.00
C VAL A 176 -12.50 -29.64 10.97
N PRO A 177 -12.56 -31.00 11.01
CA PRO A 177 -11.36 -31.83 11.05
C PRO A 177 -10.48 -31.63 9.81
N GLU A 178 -11.07 -31.65 8.62
CA GLU A 178 -10.34 -31.48 7.35
C GLU A 178 -9.69 -30.10 7.25
N LEU A 179 -10.43 -29.04 7.61
CA LEU A 179 -9.94 -27.68 7.57
C LEU A 179 -8.85 -27.40 8.61
N TYR A 180 -8.94 -28.04 9.79
CA TYR A 180 -7.87 -27.99 10.78
C TYR A 180 -6.58 -28.63 10.26
N ASP A 181 -6.65 -29.85 9.73
CA ASP A 181 -5.50 -30.53 9.15
C ASP A 181 -4.89 -29.77 7.98
N SER A 182 -5.74 -29.14 7.16
CA SER A 182 -5.31 -28.27 6.06
C SER A 182 -4.57 -27.03 6.57
N ALA A 183 -5.11 -26.36 7.61
CA ALA A 183 -4.47 -25.20 8.22
C ALA A 183 -3.10 -25.53 8.82
N VAL A 184 -2.99 -26.66 9.53
CA VAL A 184 -1.73 -27.15 10.10
C VAL A 184 -0.70 -27.45 9.01
N ARG A 185 -1.09 -28.17 7.93
CA ARG A 185 -0.17 -28.46 6.81
C ARG A 185 0.33 -27.17 6.14
N GLU A 186 -0.56 -26.21 5.89
CA GLU A 186 -0.18 -24.92 5.29
C GLU A 186 0.75 -24.13 6.22
N ALA A 187 0.47 -24.14 7.54
CA ALA A 187 1.29 -23.45 8.52
C ALA A 187 2.71 -24.04 8.58
N VAL A 188 2.84 -25.38 8.60
CA VAL A 188 4.14 -26.06 8.56
C VAL A 188 4.89 -25.74 7.27
N ALA A 189 4.20 -25.80 6.13
CA ALA A 189 4.83 -25.53 4.83
C ALA A 189 5.31 -24.08 4.69
N ALA A 190 4.55 -23.12 5.24
CA ALA A 190 4.85 -21.68 5.10
C ALA A 190 5.80 -21.15 6.20
N PHE A 191 5.68 -21.68 7.43
CA PHE A 191 6.32 -21.08 8.62
C PHE A 191 7.18 -22.09 9.41
N GLY A 192 7.23 -23.36 8.99
CA GLY A 192 7.96 -24.43 9.68
C GLY A 192 7.30 -24.91 11.00
N ARG A 193 6.14 -24.36 11.37
CA ARG A 193 5.42 -24.61 12.62
C ARG A 193 3.93 -24.71 12.35
N GLY A 194 3.23 -25.65 13.02
CA GLY A 194 1.84 -25.98 12.75
C GLY A 194 0.82 -25.53 13.80
N GLU A 195 1.22 -24.72 14.79
CA GLU A 195 0.33 -24.24 15.84
C GLU A 195 -0.80 -23.37 15.27
N CYS A 196 -2.04 -23.71 15.62
CA CYS A 196 -3.24 -23.00 15.19
C CYS A 196 -4.08 -22.56 16.37
N PHE A 197 -4.69 -21.38 16.25
CA PHE A 197 -5.73 -20.84 17.13
C PHE A 197 -7.10 -20.94 16.48
N VAL A 198 -8.15 -20.90 17.28
CA VAL A 198 -9.53 -20.89 16.82
C VAL A 198 -10.26 -19.70 17.40
N GLU A 199 -11.08 -19.02 16.57
CA GLU A 199 -11.95 -17.95 17.03
C GLU A 199 -13.28 -17.93 16.26
N ARG A 200 -14.28 -17.27 16.82
CA ARG A 200 -15.52 -16.95 16.09
C ARG A 200 -15.16 -16.12 14.86
N TYR A 201 -15.73 -16.51 13.73
CA TYR A 201 -15.57 -15.78 12.47
C TYR A 201 -16.73 -14.81 12.27
N LEU A 202 -16.39 -13.55 11.98
CA LEU A 202 -17.38 -12.55 11.60
C LEU A 202 -17.59 -12.57 10.09
N ASP A 203 -18.82 -12.82 9.65
CA ASP A 203 -19.17 -12.75 8.25
C ASP A 203 -19.33 -11.29 7.81
N ARG A 204 -18.73 -10.95 6.65
CA ARG A 204 -18.81 -9.60 6.06
C ARG A 204 -18.54 -8.48 7.06
N PRO A 205 -17.46 -8.55 7.85
CA PRO A 205 -17.18 -7.53 8.83
C PRO A 205 -16.72 -6.25 8.15
N ARG A 206 -16.97 -5.13 8.82
CA ARG A 206 -16.28 -3.88 8.53
C ARG A 206 -14.93 -3.87 9.24
N HIS A 207 -13.94 -3.24 8.61
CA HIS A 207 -12.65 -2.95 9.22
C HIS A 207 -12.68 -1.51 9.71
N VAL A 208 -12.80 -1.35 11.01
CA VAL A 208 -12.83 -0.05 11.67
C VAL A 208 -11.60 0.07 12.56
N GLU A 209 -10.99 1.24 12.57
CA GLU A 209 -9.80 1.50 13.36
C GLU A 209 -9.86 2.85 14.08
N THR A 210 -9.05 2.99 15.11
CA THR A 210 -8.90 4.24 15.87
C THR A 210 -7.49 4.78 15.70
N GLN A 211 -7.35 6.03 15.27
CA GLN A 211 -6.08 6.73 15.32
C GLN A 211 -5.82 7.22 16.74
N CYS A 212 -4.70 6.81 17.29
CA CYS A 212 -4.32 7.21 18.64
C CYS A 212 -3.00 7.99 18.64
N LEU A 213 -2.85 8.84 19.64
CA LEU A 213 -1.60 9.45 20.08
C LEU A 213 -1.40 9.16 21.56
N ALA A 214 -0.19 8.80 21.95
CA ALA A 214 0.18 8.57 23.34
C ALA A 214 1.48 9.28 23.65
N ASP A 215 1.55 9.98 24.79
CA ASP A 215 2.75 10.68 25.23
C ASP A 215 3.52 9.92 26.33
N LYS A 216 4.71 10.40 26.66
CA LYS A 216 5.58 9.81 27.70
C LYS A 216 5.03 10.00 29.13
N HIS A 217 3.95 10.77 29.28
CA HIS A 217 3.32 11.08 30.57
C HIS A 217 2.11 10.18 30.87
N GLY A 218 1.77 9.25 29.93
CA GLY A 218 0.66 8.31 30.07
C GLY A 218 -0.68 8.84 29.56
N ASN A 219 -0.68 10.02 28.91
CA ASN A 219 -1.88 10.51 28.26
C ASN A 219 -2.08 9.76 26.93
N VAL A 220 -3.30 9.32 26.68
CA VAL A 220 -3.70 8.67 25.41
C VAL A 220 -4.96 9.34 24.89
N VAL A 221 -4.88 9.84 23.67
CA VAL A 221 -5.95 10.51 22.94
C VAL A 221 -6.35 9.66 21.73
N VAL A 222 -7.64 9.48 21.51
CA VAL A 222 -8.18 8.95 20.26
C VAL A 222 -8.54 10.12 19.36
N VAL A 223 -7.79 10.26 18.27
CA VAL A 223 -7.90 11.41 17.36
C VAL A 223 -9.14 11.29 16.47
N SER A 224 -9.39 10.10 15.91
CA SER A 224 -10.64 9.77 15.20
C SER A 224 -10.75 8.25 14.96
N THR A 225 -11.92 7.82 14.47
CA THR A 225 -12.07 6.51 13.84
C THR A 225 -11.87 6.61 12.33
N ARG A 226 -11.51 5.48 11.70
CA ARG A 226 -11.50 5.30 10.24
C ARG A 226 -12.23 4.01 9.87
N ASP A 227 -12.87 4.02 8.71
CA ASP A 227 -13.33 2.79 8.05
C ASP A 227 -12.38 2.45 6.90
N CYS A 228 -11.85 1.24 6.94
CA CYS A 228 -10.91 0.69 5.96
C CYS A 228 -11.44 -0.58 5.31
N SER A 229 -12.77 -0.74 5.25
CA SER A 229 -13.43 -1.94 4.74
C SER A 229 -13.23 -2.14 3.25
N LEU A 230 -12.99 -1.06 2.49
CA LEU A 230 -12.74 -1.16 1.05
C LEU A 230 -11.30 -1.58 0.80
N GLN A 231 -11.09 -2.87 0.83
CA GLN A 231 -9.79 -3.51 0.67
C GLN A 231 -9.88 -4.70 -0.27
N ARG A 232 -8.75 -5.10 -0.84
CA ARG A 232 -8.63 -6.28 -1.67
C ARG A 232 -7.47 -7.13 -1.17
N ARG A 233 -7.72 -8.41 -0.91
CA ARG A 233 -6.71 -9.33 -0.32
C ARG A 233 -6.00 -8.74 0.89
N HIS A 234 -6.76 -8.10 1.79
CA HIS A 234 -6.29 -7.39 2.98
C HIS A 234 -5.43 -6.14 2.72
N GLN A 235 -5.38 -5.64 1.48
CA GLN A 235 -4.75 -4.37 1.15
C GLN A 235 -5.84 -3.29 1.01
N LYS A 236 -5.77 -2.27 1.84
CA LYS A 236 -6.69 -1.13 1.85
C LYS A 236 -6.53 -0.34 0.54
N LEU A 237 -7.63 0.13 -0.03
CA LEU A 237 -7.67 0.90 -1.28
C LEU A 237 -8.37 2.25 -1.12
N VAL A 238 -9.41 2.30 -0.28
CA VAL A 238 -10.11 3.53 0.08
C VAL A 238 -10.39 3.51 1.57
N GLU A 239 -10.09 4.59 2.23
CA GLU A 239 -10.31 4.80 3.65
C GLU A 239 -11.13 6.08 3.88
N GLU A 240 -11.93 6.11 4.95
CA GLU A 240 -12.71 7.29 5.31
C GLU A 240 -12.69 7.58 6.81
N ALA A 241 -12.75 8.85 7.16
CA ALA A 241 -12.84 9.34 8.54
C ALA A 241 -13.92 10.43 8.68
N PRO A 242 -14.67 10.40 9.80
CA PRO A 242 -14.77 9.30 10.77
C PRO A 242 -15.41 8.07 10.14
N ALA A 243 -15.25 6.88 10.77
CA ALA A 243 -15.94 5.67 10.33
C ALA A 243 -17.45 5.90 10.33
N PRO A 244 -18.15 5.77 9.17
CA PRO A 244 -19.57 6.05 9.09
C PRO A 244 -20.41 4.94 9.72
N PHE A 245 -21.66 5.25 10.07
CA PHE A 245 -22.68 4.28 10.50
C PHE A 245 -22.30 3.47 11.76
N LEU A 246 -21.49 4.04 12.65
CA LEU A 246 -21.26 3.53 14.00
C LEU A 246 -22.24 4.18 14.98
N SER A 247 -22.76 3.38 15.92
CA SER A 247 -23.54 3.96 17.02
C SER A 247 -22.65 4.74 18.00
N ALA A 248 -23.26 5.58 18.83
CA ALA A 248 -22.55 6.30 19.88
C ALA A 248 -21.87 5.35 20.87
N GLU A 249 -22.52 4.24 21.19
CA GLU A 249 -22.02 3.20 22.10
C GLU A 249 -20.81 2.47 21.46
N GLN A 250 -20.88 2.16 20.16
CA GLN A 250 -19.76 1.55 19.44
C GLN A 250 -18.56 2.48 19.41
N ASN A 251 -18.74 3.76 19.09
CA ASN A 251 -17.66 4.74 19.13
C ASN A 251 -17.04 4.85 20.53
N ALA A 252 -17.87 4.94 21.59
CA ALA A 252 -17.40 5.01 22.97
C ALA A 252 -16.58 3.78 23.35
N GLU A 253 -17.02 2.58 22.94
CA GLU A 253 -16.31 1.34 23.24
C GLU A 253 -14.97 1.24 22.48
N LEU A 254 -14.92 1.63 21.21
CA LEU A 254 -13.68 1.69 20.42
C LEU A 254 -12.67 2.64 21.09
N TYR A 255 -13.10 3.82 21.51
CA TYR A 255 -12.25 4.81 22.18
C TYR A 255 -11.74 4.29 23.52
N ARG A 256 -12.63 3.73 24.36
CA ARG A 256 -12.29 3.16 25.66
C ARG A 256 -11.26 2.04 25.51
N ALA A 257 -11.53 1.08 24.60
CA ALA A 257 -10.68 -0.08 24.39
C ALA A 257 -9.29 0.33 23.89
N SER A 258 -9.22 1.23 22.93
CA SER A 258 -7.94 1.69 22.37
C SER A 258 -7.07 2.39 23.41
N LYS A 259 -7.65 3.29 24.20
CA LYS A 259 -6.93 3.95 25.31
C LYS A 259 -6.43 2.94 26.34
N ALA A 260 -7.24 1.94 26.69
CA ALA A 260 -6.87 0.94 27.67
C ALA A 260 -5.74 0.03 27.16
N ILE A 261 -5.80 -0.43 25.90
CA ILE A 261 -4.76 -1.25 25.26
C ILE A 261 -3.42 -0.50 25.25
N LEU A 262 -3.41 0.74 24.76
CA LEU A 262 -2.18 1.51 24.61
C LEU A 262 -1.56 1.90 25.96
N ARG A 263 -2.37 2.19 26.99
CA ARG A 263 -1.87 2.41 28.35
C ARG A 263 -1.27 1.14 28.95
N GLU A 264 -1.92 0.00 28.79
CA GLU A 264 -1.44 -1.31 29.27
C GLU A 264 -0.10 -1.69 28.60
N ALA A 265 0.09 -1.31 27.33
CA ALA A 265 1.31 -1.56 26.58
C ALA A 265 2.42 -0.52 26.83
N GLY A 266 2.19 0.53 27.62
CA GLY A 266 3.14 1.63 27.77
C GLY A 266 3.52 2.29 26.44
N TYR A 267 2.52 2.51 25.58
CA TYR A 267 2.70 3.02 24.23
C TYR A 267 3.05 4.51 24.22
N GLU A 268 3.90 4.90 23.24
CA GLU A 268 4.25 6.29 22.95
C GLU A 268 4.20 6.54 21.43
N GLY A 269 3.89 7.75 21.00
CA GLY A 269 3.82 8.13 19.59
C GLY A 269 2.44 7.90 18.96
N ALA A 270 2.42 7.89 17.62
CA ALA A 270 1.22 7.57 16.86
C ALA A 270 1.05 6.06 16.72
N GLY A 271 -0.15 5.57 16.97
CA GLY A 271 -0.52 4.17 16.82
C GLY A 271 -1.97 4.02 16.39
N THR A 272 -2.31 2.84 15.92
CA THR A 272 -3.66 2.55 15.44
C THR A 272 -4.12 1.22 16.00
N CYS A 273 -5.28 1.21 16.69
CA CYS A 273 -5.94 -0.01 17.09
C CYS A 273 -6.98 -0.40 16.04
N GLU A 274 -6.86 -1.60 15.48
CA GLU A 274 -7.74 -2.14 14.44
C GLU A 274 -8.79 -3.07 15.05
N PHE A 275 -10.02 -2.98 14.52
CA PHE A 275 -11.16 -3.76 14.97
C PHE A 275 -11.97 -4.27 13.77
N LEU A 276 -12.59 -5.43 13.94
CA LEU A 276 -13.65 -5.90 13.07
C LEU A 276 -15.00 -5.59 13.70
N VAL A 277 -15.92 -5.05 12.90
CA VAL A 277 -17.30 -4.78 13.32
C VAL A 277 -18.24 -5.64 12.50
N GLY A 278 -18.90 -6.60 13.16
CA GLY A 278 -19.87 -7.50 12.55
C GLY A 278 -21.17 -6.79 12.17
N GLN A 279 -21.95 -7.40 11.31
CA GLN A 279 -23.27 -6.88 10.90
C GLN A 279 -24.28 -6.85 12.06
N ASP A 280 -24.08 -7.68 13.06
CA ASP A 280 -24.86 -7.71 14.32
C ASP A 280 -24.40 -6.66 15.35
N GLY A 281 -23.43 -5.84 14.99
CA GLY A 281 -22.84 -4.83 15.87
C GLY A 281 -21.72 -5.34 16.78
N THR A 282 -21.37 -6.63 16.71
CA THR A 282 -20.24 -7.21 17.46
C THR A 282 -18.95 -6.50 17.08
N ILE A 283 -18.19 -6.04 18.08
CA ILE A 283 -16.84 -5.48 17.89
C ILE A 283 -15.82 -6.53 18.34
N SER A 284 -14.74 -6.69 17.57
CA SER A 284 -13.62 -7.52 17.96
C SER A 284 -12.31 -6.82 17.66
N PHE A 285 -11.46 -6.66 18.67
CA PHE A 285 -10.09 -6.21 18.49
C PHE A 285 -9.32 -7.16 17.57
N LEU A 286 -8.54 -6.59 16.65
CA LEU A 286 -7.75 -7.32 15.68
C LEU A 286 -6.25 -7.23 16.00
N GLU A 287 -5.70 -6.03 15.96
CA GLU A 287 -4.27 -5.78 16.20
C GLU A 287 -3.99 -4.29 16.48
N VAL A 288 -2.75 -3.99 16.86
CA VAL A 288 -2.24 -2.62 16.93
C VAL A 288 -1.13 -2.46 15.91
N ASN A 289 -1.25 -1.45 15.06
CA ASN A 289 -0.15 -1.03 14.21
C ASN A 289 0.71 -0.02 14.98
N THR A 290 1.94 -0.39 15.28
CA THR A 290 2.85 0.36 16.16
C THR A 290 3.64 1.44 15.40
N ARG A 291 2.94 2.17 14.53
CA ARG A 291 3.46 3.18 13.62
C ARG A 291 2.40 4.15 13.13
N LEU A 292 2.81 5.17 12.40
CA LEU A 292 1.91 5.97 11.59
C LEU A 292 1.31 5.12 10.46
N GLN A 293 0.03 5.27 10.18
CA GLN A 293 -0.65 4.57 9.08
C GLN A 293 -0.56 5.35 7.76
N VAL A 294 -0.72 4.64 6.64
CA VAL A 294 -0.82 5.26 5.31
C VAL A 294 -1.95 6.27 5.29
N GLU A 295 -3.10 5.89 5.80
CA GLU A 295 -4.38 6.60 5.82
C GLU A 295 -4.51 7.67 6.92
N HIS A 296 -3.39 8.05 7.57
CA HIS A 296 -3.41 9.11 8.59
C HIS A 296 -3.96 10.48 8.09
N PRO A 297 -3.81 10.84 6.79
CA PRO A 297 -4.30 12.12 6.30
C PRO A 297 -5.80 12.36 6.47
N VAL A 298 -6.66 11.33 6.34
CA VAL A 298 -8.11 11.54 6.54
C VAL A 298 -8.44 11.97 7.97
N THR A 299 -7.67 11.46 8.95
CA THR A 299 -7.79 11.87 10.35
C THR A 299 -7.33 13.31 10.56
N GLU A 300 -6.22 13.69 9.93
CA GLU A 300 -5.70 15.07 9.96
C GLU A 300 -6.74 16.06 9.40
N GLU A 301 -7.37 15.72 8.27
CA GLU A 301 -8.36 16.58 7.62
C GLU A 301 -9.63 16.82 8.47
N VAL A 302 -10.09 15.82 9.22
CA VAL A 302 -11.31 15.96 10.03
C VAL A 302 -11.06 16.55 11.42
N THR A 303 -9.79 16.65 11.84
CA THR A 303 -9.42 17.17 13.17
C THR A 303 -8.60 18.46 13.14
N GLY A 304 -7.84 18.67 12.06
CA GLY A 304 -6.86 19.74 11.96
C GLY A 304 -5.55 19.47 12.72
N ILE A 305 -5.34 18.24 13.23
CA ILE A 305 -4.13 17.83 13.92
C ILE A 305 -3.14 17.27 12.89
N ASP A 306 -1.92 17.82 12.83
CA ASP A 306 -0.80 17.25 12.07
C ASP A 306 -0.14 16.13 12.89
N LEU A 307 -0.46 14.88 12.54
CA LEU A 307 0.01 13.71 13.28
C LEU A 307 1.54 13.56 13.25
N VAL A 308 2.20 13.93 12.16
CA VAL A 308 3.67 13.88 12.08
C VAL A 308 4.32 14.91 13.00
N ARG A 309 3.77 16.11 13.09
CA ARG A 309 4.24 17.11 14.05
C ARG A 309 4.01 16.69 15.49
N GLU A 310 2.86 16.07 15.78
CA GLU A 310 2.60 15.52 17.12
C GLU A 310 3.62 14.40 17.46
N MET A 311 4.00 13.56 16.50
CA MET A 311 5.07 12.58 16.73
C MET A 311 6.40 13.25 17.09
N PHE A 312 6.75 14.39 16.49
CA PHE A 312 7.96 15.16 16.87
C PHE A 312 7.85 15.68 18.29
N ARG A 313 6.71 16.29 18.66
CA ARG A 313 6.47 16.82 20.02
C ARG A 313 6.55 15.73 21.09
N ILE A 314 5.90 14.58 20.84
CA ILE A 314 5.93 13.44 21.76
C ILE A 314 7.36 12.90 21.92
N ALA A 315 8.11 12.77 20.81
CA ALA A 315 9.48 12.30 20.82
C ALA A 315 10.42 13.25 21.62
N ASP A 316 10.15 14.57 21.55
CA ASP A 316 10.85 15.58 22.35
C ASP A 316 10.40 15.61 23.83
N GLY A 317 9.39 14.80 24.21
CA GLY A 317 8.93 14.64 25.58
C GLY A 317 7.83 15.63 26.00
N GLU A 318 7.19 16.30 25.05
CA GLU A 318 6.06 17.19 25.33
C GLU A 318 4.79 16.38 25.66
N GLU A 319 3.93 16.95 26.52
CA GLU A 319 2.59 16.43 26.77
C GLU A 319 1.66 16.75 25.61
N LEU A 320 0.68 15.88 25.36
CA LEU A 320 -0.37 16.12 24.36
C LEU A 320 -1.13 17.42 24.67
N GLY A 321 -1.52 17.63 25.92
CA GLY A 321 -2.12 18.90 26.37
C GLY A 321 -3.56 19.12 25.90
N TYR A 322 -4.22 18.11 25.32
CA TYR A 322 -5.61 18.13 24.87
C TYR A 322 -6.25 16.75 24.99
N ASP A 323 -7.57 16.73 25.06
CA ASP A 323 -8.40 15.53 25.04
C ASP A 323 -8.73 15.11 23.60
N ASP A 324 -9.60 14.09 23.45
CA ASP A 324 -10.09 13.66 22.15
C ASP A 324 -10.68 14.84 21.36
N PRO A 325 -10.16 15.14 20.15
CA PRO A 325 -10.55 16.35 19.44
C PRO A 325 -11.96 16.22 18.84
N PRO A 326 -12.67 17.36 18.69
CA PRO A 326 -13.92 17.37 17.95
C PRO A 326 -13.68 17.11 16.47
N LEU A 327 -14.52 16.28 15.86
CA LEU A 327 -14.46 15.97 14.43
C LEU A 327 -15.25 17.01 13.62
N ARG A 328 -14.72 17.39 12.44
CA ARG A 328 -15.32 18.36 11.52
C ARG A 328 -15.35 17.81 10.11
N GLY A 329 -16.57 17.63 9.58
CA GLY A 329 -16.75 17.14 8.23
C GLY A 329 -16.47 15.65 8.08
N HIS A 330 -16.13 15.25 6.86
CA HIS A 330 -15.84 13.88 6.48
C HIS A 330 -14.77 13.87 5.40
N SER A 331 -13.84 12.93 5.46
CA SER A 331 -12.72 12.84 4.53
C SER A 331 -12.54 11.42 4.00
N PHE A 332 -12.21 11.31 2.72
CA PHE A 332 -11.82 10.06 2.06
C PHE A 332 -10.38 10.14 1.62
N GLU A 333 -9.66 9.03 1.71
CA GLU A 333 -8.39 8.81 1.05
C GLU A 333 -8.56 7.74 -0.03
N PHE A 334 -7.98 7.99 -1.20
CA PHE A 334 -7.90 7.05 -2.31
C PHE A 334 -6.43 6.75 -2.57
N ARG A 335 -6.03 5.49 -2.44
CA ARG A 335 -4.66 5.07 -2.76
C ARG A 335 -4.48 4.96 -4.26
N ILE A 336 -3.69 5.83 -4.81
CA ILE A 336 -3.36 5.82 -6.24
C ILE A 336 -2.21 4.86 -6.46
N ASN A 337 -2.55 3.59 -6.60
CA ASN A 337 -1.59 2.51 -6.81
C ASN A 337 -1.29 2.33 -8.30
N GLY A 338 -0.05 1.96 -8.64
CA GLY A 338 0.38 1.51 -9.95
C GLY A 338 -0.08 0.07 -10.23
N GLU A 339 -1.37 -0.12 -10.36
CA GLU A 339 -2.06 -1.40 -10.54
C GLU A 339 -3.11 -1.29 -11.64
N ASP A 340 -3.34 -2.38 -12.39
CA ASP A 340 -4.35 -2.44 -13.45
C ASP A 340 -5.64 -3.12 -12.95
N PRO A 341 -6.69 -2.37 -12.58
CA PRO A 341 -7.95 -2.96 -12.15
C PRO A 341 -8.62 -3.81 -13.22
N GLY A 342 -8.46 -3.47 -14.51
CA GLY A 342 -8.99 -4.24 -15.64
C GLY A 342 -8.30 -5.59 -15.82
N ARG A 343 -7.12 -5.76 -15.23
CA ARG A 343 -6.37 -7.02 -15.16
C ARG A 343 -6.29 -7.56 -13.75
N ASN A 344 -7.39 -7.47 -13.00
CA ASN A 344 -7.48 -7.98 -11.64
C ASN A 344 -6.41 -7.38 -10.71
N PHE A 345 -6.15 -6.07 -10.83
CA PHE A 345 -5.17 -5.31 -10.04
C PHE A 345 -3.74 -5.86 -10.11
N LEU A 346 -3.34 -6.33 -11.29
CA LEU A 346 -1.94 -6.68 -11.50
C LEU A 346 -1.05 -5.45 -11.31
N PRO A 347 0.13 -5.61 -10.66
CA PRO A 347 1.14 -4.58 -10.61
C PRO A 347 1.52 -4.08 -12.01
N ALA A 348 1.63 -2.78 -12.16
CA ALA A 348 1.89 -2.13 -13.42
C ALA A 348 3.10 -1.19 -13.33
N PRO A 349 4.34 -1.74 -13.23
CA PRO A 349 5.54 -0.92 -13.29
C PRO A 349 5.61 -0.19 -14.64
N GLY A 350 6.15 1.03 -14.63
CA GLY A 350 6.20 1.85 -15.84
C GLY A 350 6.74 3.24 -15.58
N THR A 351 6.67 4.11 -16.58
CA THR A 351 7.06 5.52 -16.46
C THR A 351 5.81 6.39 -16.45
N VAL A 352 5.72 7.25 -15.45
CA VAL A 352 4.67 8.27 -15.38
C VAL A 352 4.98 9.35 -16.41
N THR A 353 4.27 9.36 -17.54
CA THR A 353 4.50 10.36 -18.61
C THR A 353 3.73 11.65 -18.34
N ARG A 354 2.62 11.56 -17.61
CA ARG A 354 1.79 12.70 -17.22
C ARG A 354 1.24 12.51 -15.82
N PHE A 355 1.21 13.59 -15.04
CA PHE A 355 0.68 13.60 -13.68
C PHE A 355 -0.02 14.94 -13.40
N ASP A 356 -1.31 15.01 -13.77
CA ASP A 356 -2.14 16.20 -13.55
C ASP A 356 -2.95 16.02 -12.27
N ALA A 357 -2.48 16.61 -11.19
CA ALA A 357 -3.12 16.53 -9.89
C ALA A 357 -4.43 17.36 -9.86
N PRO A 358 -5.53 16.81 -9.29
CA PRO A 358 -6.75 17.59 -9.08
C PRO A 358 -6.52 18.66 -8.00
N THR A 359 -7.28 19.73 -8.08
CA THR A 359 -7.21 20.86 -7.14
C THR A 359 -8.61 21.30 -6.68
N GLY A 360 -8.66 22.35 -5.89
CA GLY A 360 -9.90 22.97 -5.43
C GLY A 360 -10.24 22.67 -3.97
N PRO A 361 -11.37 23.20 -3.45
CA PRO A 361 -11.71 23.10 -2.04
C PRO A 361 -11.79 21.67 -1.53
N GLY A 362 -11.10 21.38 -0.41
CA GLY A 362 -11.11 20.06 0.23
C GLY A 362 -10.36 18.98 -0.54
N VAL A 363 -9.44 19.34 -1.44
CA VAL A 363 -8.59 18.39 -2.17
C VAL A 363 -7.15 18.55 -1.70
N ARG A 364 -6.58 17.45 -1.19
CA ARG A 364 -5.17 17.31 -0.81
C ARG A 364 -4.56 16.13 -1.58
N LEU A 365 -3.32 16.28 -2.00
CA LEU A 365 -2.55 15.21 -2.63
C LEU A 365 -1.22 15.03 -1.93
N ASP A 366 -0.97 13.84 -1.38
CA ASP A 366 0.32 13.41 -0.87
C ASP A 366 0.93 12.45 -1.90
N ALA A 367 1.97 12.90 -2.61
CA ALA A 367 2.55 12.16 -3.73
C ALA A 367 4.06 11.92 -3.53
N GLY A 368 4.51 10.74 -3.93
CA GLY A 368 5.92 10.37 -4.02
C GLY A 368 6.48 10.40 -5.44
N VAL A 369 5.64 10.75 -6.42
CA VAL A 369 5.94 10.72 -7.86
C VAL A 369 5.49 11.99 -8.56
N GLU A 370 6.03 12.22 -9.74
CA GLU A 370 5.66 13.29 -10.66
C GLU A 370 5.84 12.80 -12.11
N ALA A 371 5.52 13.64 -13.08
CA ALA A 371 5.81 13.32 -14.50
C ALA A 371 7.32 13.08 -14.70
N GLY A 372 7.66 12.00 -15.38
CA GLY A 372 9.04 11.51 -15.57
C GLY A 372 9.50 10.47 -14.55
N SER A 373 8.75 10.24 -13.47
CA SER A 373 9.09 9.20 -12.47
C SER A 373 9.03 7.80 -13.08
N VAL A 374 10.04 6.98 -12.82
CA VAL A 374 10.11 5.58 -13.24
C VAL A 374 9.77 4.69 -12.05
N ILE A 375 8.72 3.89 -12.20
CA ILE A 375 8.21 3.00 -11.15
C ILE A 375 8.68 1.58 -11.45
N GLY A 376 9.62 1.11 -10.65
CA GLY A 376 10.15 -0.24 -10.75
C GLY A 376 9.35 -1.26 -9.92
N PRO A 377 9.59 -2.56 -10.12
CA PRO A 377 8.90 -3.64 -9.43
C PRO A 377 9.41 -3.90 -7.99
N ALA A 378 10.50 -3.26 -7.57
CA ALA A 378 11.16 -3.54 -6.29
C ALA A 378 10.42 -2.95 -5.07
N TRP A 379 9.59 -1.95 -5.28
CA TRP A 379 8.87 -1.23 -4.23
C TRP A 379 7.37 -1.56 -4.25
N ASP A 380 6.61 -1.06 -3.26
CA ASP A 380 5.16 -1.15 -3.31
C ASP A 380 4.57 -0.33 -4.46
N SER A 381 3.28 -0.55 -4.74
CA SER A 381 2.57 0.08 -5.86
C SER A 381 2.08 1.51 -5.58
N LEU A 382 2.21 2.02 -4.34
CA LEU A 382 1.64 3.30 -3.94
C LEU A 382 2.41 4.48 -4.57
N LEU A 383 1.74 5.23 -5.44
CA LEU A 383 2.28 6.41 -6.11
C LEU A 383 1.93 7.70 -5.36
N ALA A 384 0.67 7.80 -4.93
CA ALA A 384 0.12 8.96 -4.27
C ALA A 384 -1.14 8.59 -3.48
N LYS A 385 -1.57 9.50 -2.60
CA LYS A 385 -2.83 9.46 -1.88
C LYS A 385 -3.62 10.70 -2.25
N LEU A 386 -4.82 10.52 -2.76
CA LEU A 386 -5.77 11.60 -2.99
C LEU A 386 -6.71 11.67 -1.78
N ILE A 387 -6.66 12.76 -1.05
CA ILE A 387 -7.50 13.00 0.12
C ILE A 387 -8.55 14.05 -0.22
N VAL A 388 -9.82 13.74 0.03
CA VAL A 388 -10.94 14.63 -0.33
C VAL A 388 -11.88 14.82 0.86
N THR A 389 -12.06 16.08 1.26
CA THR A 389 -12.79 16.47 2.45
C THR A 389 -14.02 17.30 2.11
N GLY A 390 -15.13 17.04 2.79
CA GLY A 390 -16.38 17.80 2.72
C GLY A 390 -16.98 18.09 4.10
N ALA A 391 -17.95 18.99 4.18
CA ALA A 391 -18.66 19.25 5.43
C ALA A 391 -19.54 18.06 5.87
N THR A 392 -19.91 17.20 4.92
CA THR A 392 -20.66 15.95 5.13
C THR A 392 -20.05 14.86 4.26
N ARG A 393 -20.35 13.59 4.57
CA ARG A 393 -19.94 12.43 3.75
C ARG A 393 -20.38 12.58 2.29
N GLU A 394 -21.63 12.99 2.06
CA GLU A 394 -22.17 13.21 0.73
C GLU A 394 -21.37 14.28 -0.04
N GLN A 395 -21.10 15.42 0.60
CA GLN A 395 -20.29 16.47 -0.03
C GLN A 395 -18.87 16.01 -0.34
N ALA A 396 -18.25 15.22 0.55
CA ALA A 396 -16.94 14.64 0.30
C ALA A 396 -16.97 13.68 -0.90
N LEU A 397 -18.02 12.82 -1.04
CA LEU A 397 -18.22 11.95 -2.20
C LEU A 397 -18.40 12.72 -3.50
N GLN A 398 -19.20 13.80 -3.50
CA GLN A 398 -19.38 14.66 -4.68
C GLN A 398 -18.05 15.29 -5.12
N ARG A 399 -17.25 15.77 -4.16
CA ARG A 399 -15.90 16.30 -4.42
C ARG A 399 -14.95 15.21 -4.91
N ALA A 400 -15.01 14.01 -4.33
CA ALA A 400 -14.20 12.88 -4.73
C ALA A 400 -14.47 12.47 -6.19
N ALA A 401 -15.74 12.37 -6.58
CA ALA A 401 -16.13 12.08 -7.95
C ALA A 401 -15.54 13.11 -8.94
N ARG A 402 -15.61 14.40 -8.61
CA ARG A 402 -15.01 15.47 -9.41
C ARG A 402 -13.48 15.35 -9.45
N ALA A 403 -12.83 15.26 -8.29
CA ALA A 403 -11.37 15.19 -8.20
C ALA A 403 -10.80 13.97 -8.94
N LEU A 404 -11.41 12.81 -8.79
CA LEU A 404 -11.02 11.59 -9.52
C LEU A 404 -11.23 11.74 -11.05
N SER A 405 -12.25 12.49 -11.49
CA SER A 405 -12.47 12.73 -12.92
C SER A 405 -11.41 13.64 -13.54
N GLU A 406 -10.90 14.59 -12.77
CA GLU A 406 -9.85 15.53 -13.15
C GLU A 406 -8.44 14.93 -13.07
N PHE A 407 -8.22 13.94 -12.18
CA PHE A 407 -6.92 13.33 -11.97
C PHE A 407 -6.48 12.51 -13.18
N LYS A 408 -5.35 12.89 -13.79
CA LYS A 408 -4.78 12.18 -14.95
C LYS A 408 -3.38 11.70 -14.62
N VAL A 409 -3.18 10.39 -14.75
CA VAL A 409 -1.89 9.73 -14.71
C VAL A 409 -1.78 8.89 -15.99
N GLU A 410 -0.76 9.15 -16.80
CA GLU A 410 -0.53 8.48 -18.07
C GLU A 410 0.84 7.78 -18.08
N GLY A 411 1.03 6.83 -18.99
CA GLY A 411 2.25 6.04 -19.14
C GLY A 411 2.24 4.70 -18.43
N MET A 412 1.38 4.54 -17.42
CA MET A 412 1.21 3.28 -16.67
C MET A 412 -0.23 3.13 -16.17
N ALA A 413 -0.64 1.90 -15.88
CA ALA A 413 -1.95 1.66 -15.26
C ALA A 413 -1.96 2.14 -13.80
N THR A 414 -3.12 2.62 -13.35
CA THR A 414 -3.36 3.01 -11.96
C THR A 414 -4.73 2.56 -11.46
N ALA A 415 -4.93 2.56 -10.14
CA ALA A 415 -6.21 2.24 -9.51
C ALA A 415 -7.30 3.32 -9.71
N ILE A 416 -7.01 4.46 -10.35
CA ILE A 416 -7.97 5.56 -10.56
C ILE A 416 -9.30 5.10 -11.20
N PRO A 417 -9.31 4.24 -12.25
CA PRO A 417 -10.58 3.76 -12.82
C PRO A 417 -11.45 2.99 -11.81
N PHE A 418 -10.83 2.22 -10.91
CA PHE A 418 -11.53 1.53 -9.83
C PHE A 418 -12.13 2.54 -8.85
N HIS A 419 -11.38 3.55 -8.43
CA HIS A 419 -11.88 4.58 -7.51
C HIS A 419 -13.07 5.34 -8.10
N ARG A 420 -13.05 5.63 -9.41
CA ARG A 420 -14.19 6.24 -10.13
C ARG A 420 -15.43 5.34 -10.10
N ALA A 421 -15.25 4.02 -10.26
CA ALA A 421 -16.35 3.07 -10.18
C ALA A 421 -16.93 3.01 -8.76
N VAL A 422 -16.07 2.95 -7.73
CA VAL A 422 -16.48 2.88 -6.32
C VAL A 422 -17.29 4.09 -5.87
N VAL A 423 -16.86 5.30 -6.18
CA VAL A 423 -17.58 6.52 -5.78
C VAL A 423 -18.93 6.71 -6.49
N ALA A 424 -19.22 5.88 -7.49
CA ALA A 424 -20.50 5.80 -8.16
C ALA A 424 -21.34 4.58 -7.72
N ASP A 425 -20.75 3.63 -6.96
CA ASP A 425 -21.44 2.39 -6.57
C ASP A 425 -22.37 2.62 -5.37
N PRO A 426 -23.66 2.25 -5.47
CA PRO A 426 -24.60 2.38 -4.36
C PRO A 426 -24.22 1.57 -3.11
N ALA A 427 -23.43 0.49 -3.22
CA ALA A 427 -22.96 -0.26 -2.06
C ALA A 427 -22.04 0.58 -1.17
N PHE A 428 -21.30 1.52 -1.77
CA PHE A 428 -20.38 2.43 -1.07
C PHE A 428 -21.05 3.78 -0.71
N THR A 429 -21.93 4.29 -1.58
CA THR A 429 -22.47 5.66 -1.44
C THR A 429 -23.78 5.75 -0.68
N ALA A 430 -24.63 4.69 -0.72
CA ALA A 430 -25.96 4.72 -0.14
C ALA A 430 -26.00 4.22 1.32
N ASP A 431 -27.12 4.51 1.99
CA ASP A 431 -27.51 3.90 3.27
C ASP A 431 -28.59 2.84 2.99
N PRO A 432 -28.44 1.58 3.44
CA PRO A 432 -27.34 1.08 4.28
C PRO A 432 -26.03 0.87 3.51
N PHE A 433 -24.92 1.21 4.17
CA PHE A 433 -23.58 0.93 3.69
C PHE A 433 -23.35 -0.60 3.62
N ARG A 434 -22.94 -1.09 2.44
CA ARG A 434 -22.84 -2.53 2.20
C ARG A 434 -21.41 -3.03 1.96
N VAL A 435 -20.43 -2.12 1.96
CA VAL A 435 -19.03 -2.51 1.80
C VAL A 435 -18.54 -3.21 3.07
N HIS A 436 -17.82 -4.28 2.87
CA HIS A 436 -17.16 -5.08 3.91
C HIS A 436 -15.80 -5.56 3.41
N THR A 437 -14.99 -6.16 4.26
CA THR A 437 -13.58 -6.49 3.97
C THR A 437 -13.34 -7.38 2.74
N ARG A 438 -14.37 -8.07 2.26
CA ARG A 438 -14.30 -8.94 1.07
C ARG A 438 -15.23 -8.49 -0.07
N TRP A 439 -15.78 -7.29 0.03
CA TRP A 439 -16.77 -6.81 -0.95
C TRP A 439 -16.23 -6.80 -2.38
N ILE A 440 -14.97 -6.40 -2.58
CA ILE A 440 -14.35 -6.36 -3.92
C ILE A 440 -14.28 -7.76 -4.55
N GLU A 441 -13.93 -8.78 -3.76
CA GLU A 441 -13.78 -10.16 -4.25
C GLU A 441 -15.12 -10.88 -4.45
N THR A 442 -16.18 -10.48 -3.74
CA THR A 442 -17.42 -11.26 -3.66
C THR A 442 -18.63 -10.60 -4.30
N GLU A 443 -18.66 -9.27 -4.40
CA GLU A 443 -19.85 -8.51 -4.80
C GLU A 443 -19.58 -7.45 -5.89
N PHE A 444 -18.36 -6.87 -5.93
CA PHE A 444 -18.02 -5.87 -6.94
C PHE A 444 -17.98 -6.48 -8.34
N VAL A 445 -18.83 -5.97 -9.25
CA VAL A 445 -18.83 -6.37 -10.65
C VAL A 445 -17.80 -5.53 -11.41
N ASN A 446 -16.63 -6.10 -11.63
CA ASN A 446 -15.56 -5.41 -12.33
C ASN A 446 -15.81 -5.38 -13.85
N THR A 447 -16.19 -4.21 -14.35
CA THR A 447 -16.37 -3.93 -15.79
C THR A 447 -15.28 -3.00 -16.34
N ILE A 448 -14.20 -2.79 -15.58
CA ILE A 448 -13.11 -1.88 -15.95
C ILE A 448 -12.29 -2.53 -17.05
N GLU A 449 -12.11 -1.80 -18.16
CA GLU A 449 -11.27 -2.25 -19.26
C GLU A 449 -9.79 -2.30 -18.84
N PRO A 450 -9.03 -3.31 -19.28
CA PRO A 450 -7.58 -3.35 -19.09
C PRO A 450 -6.90 -2.10 -19.67
N PHE A 451 -5.88 -1.62 -18.98
CA PHE A 451 -5.07 -0.53 -19.50
C PHE A 451 -4.44 -0.92 -20.85
N ALA A 452 -4.79 -0.16 -21.90
CA ALA A 452 -4.35 -0.45 -23.26
C ALA A 452 -2.88 -0.08 -23.55
N GLY A 453 -2.15 0.42 -22.57
CA GLY A 453 -0.91 1.14 -22.76
C GLY A 453 -1.21 2.61 -23.10
N ALA A 454 -0.22 3.52 -23.02
CA ALA A 454 -0.27 4.67 -23.88
C ALA A 454 -0.39 4.07 -25.30
N ALA A 455 -1.52 4.30 -25.99
CA ALA A 455 -1.50 4.21 -27.44
C ALA A 455 -0.19 4.92 -27.79
N ALA A 456 0.74 4.23 -28.46
CA ALA A 456 1.84 4.95 -29.05
C ALA A 456 1.13 6.08 -29.78
N GLU A 457 1.10 7.27 -29.15
CA GLU A 457 0.91 8.45 -29.96
C GLU A 457 1.95 8.17 -31.03
N GLU A 458 1.47 7.84 -32.21
CA GLU A 458 2.29 7.99 -33.41
C GLU A 458 3.04 9.26 -33.09
N GLU A 459 4.37 9.17 -32.94
CA GLU A 459 5.20 10.33 -32.68
C GLU A 459 4.59 11.44 -33.50
N GLY A 460 3.61 12.13 -32.85
CA GLY A 460 2.99 13.28 -33.47
C GLY A 460 4.20 14.14 -33.59
N GLU A 461 4.67 14.28 -34.81
CA GLU A 461 5.79 15.10 -35.24
C GLU A 461 5.96 16.13 -34.15
N GLU A 462 7.09 16.09 -33.42
CA GLU A 462 7.49 17.17 -32.50
C GLU A 462 7.03 18.41 -33.19
N ALA A 463 6.05 19.14 -32.61
CA ALA A 463 5.43 20.25 -33.32
C ALA A 463 6.58 21.14 -33.76
N GLY A 464 7.05 20.90 -34.99
CA GLY A 464 8.33 21.35 -35.48
C GLY A 464 8.37 22.84 -35.22
N ARG A 465 9.31 23.33 -34.47
CA ARG A 465 9.51 24.76 -34.33
C ARG A 465 10.18 25.24 -35.61
N GLU A 466 9.52 26.12 -36.32
CA GLU A 466 10.07 26.77 -37.49
C GLU A 466 10.75 28.06 -37.05
N THR A 467 12.04 28.17 -37.35
CA THR A 467 12.80 29.40 -37.02
C THR A 467 12.66 30.37 -38.17
N VAL A 468 12.02 31.47 -37.92
CA VAL A 468 11.82 32.56 -38.87
C VAL A 468 12.69 33.75 -38.48
N VAL A 469 13.38 34.32 -39.43
CA VAL A 469 14.14 35.56 -39.23
C VAL A 469 13.22 36.76 -39.53
N VAL A 470 13.00 37.58 -38.50
CA VAL A 470 12.20 38.82 -38.63
C VAL A 470 13.08 40.03 -38.37
N GLU A 471 12.81 41.12 -39.05
CA GLU A 471 13.45 42.42 -38.81
C GLU A 471 12.50 43.36 -38.09
N VAL A 472 12.89 43.80 -36.91
CA VAL A 472 12.13 44.73 -36.08
C VAL A 472 12.97 45.96 -35.77
N GLY A 473 12.56 47.12 -36.24
CA GLY A 473 13.29 48.36 -36.01
C GLY A 473 14.74 48.38 -36.53
N GLY A 474 15.01 47.72 -37.66
CA GLY A 474 16.33 47.59 -38.26
C GLY A 474 17.26 46.57 -37.58
N LYS A 475 16.74 45.79 -36.61
CA LYS A 475 17.45 44.66 -35.98
C LYS A 475 16.87 43.34 -36.46
N ARG A 476 17.75 42.46 -36.91
CA ARG A 476 17.42 41.10 -37.33
C ARG A 476 17.35 40.19 -36.12
N LEU A 477 16.20 39.52 -35.92
CA LEU A 477 15.94 38.60 -34.81
C LEU A 477 15.54 37.22 -35.37
N GLU A 478 16.08 36.16 -34.79
CA GLU A 478 15.61 34.81 -35.03
C GLU A 478 14.52 34.47 -34.01
N VAL A 479 13.30 34.16 -34.54
CA VAL A 479 12.14 33.81 -33.71
C VAL A 479 11.74 32.37 -34.04
N SER A 480 11.76 31.50 -33.02
CA SER A 480 11.30 30.14 -33.13
C SER A 480 9.84 30.05 -32.78
N LEU A 481 8.99 29.71 -33.74
CA LEU A 481 7.52 29.64 -33.63
C LEU A 481 7.09 28.16 -33.71
N PRO A 482 6.05 27.74 -32.94
CA PRO A 482 5.42 26.42 -33.14
C PRO A 482 4.84 26.34 -34.55
N SER A 483 5.08 25.23 -35.27
CA SER A 483 4.53 24.98 -36.62
C SER A 483 3.00 25.00 -36.68
N SER A 484 2.31 24.83 -35.54
CA SER A 484 0.86 24.96 -35.40
C SER A 484 0.33 26.38 -35.63
N LEU A 485 1.18 27.40 -35.70
CA LEU A 485 0.77 28.79 -35.99
C LEU A 485 0.57 29.08 -37.48
N GLY A 486 0.70 28.09 -38.36
CA GLY A 486 0.15 28.10 -39.73
C GLY A 486 0.59 29.23 -40.63
N MET A 487 1.81 29.77 -40.50
CA MET A 487 2.36 30.71 -41.46
C MET A 487 2.95 29.97 -42.68
N THR A 488 2.12 29.62 -43.63
CA THR A 488 2.54 29.07 -44.91
C THR A 488 3.24 30.14 -45.73
N LEU A 489 4.53 30.27 -45.58
CA LEU A 489 5.35 30.99 -46.58
C LEU A 489 5.55 30.08 -47.77
N ALA A 490 4.99 30.44 -48.91
CA ALA A 490 5.14 29.73 -50.17
C ALA A 490 6.61 29.55 -50.52
N ARG A 491 7.11 28.31 -50.41
CA ARG A 491 8.42 27.93 -50.96
C ARG A 491 8.23 27.48 -52.39
N THR A 492 8.75 28.26 -53.33
CA THR A 492 8.95 27.86 -54.72
C THR A 492 9.91 26.65 -54.77
N ALA A 493 9.48 25.62 -55.48
CA ALA A 493 10.14 24.35 -55.61
C ALA A 493 11.51 24.46 -56.31
N ALA A 494 12.51 23.75 -55.75
CA ALA A 494 13.66 23.23 -56.51
C ALA A 494 13.78 21.74 -56.22
N ALA A 495 13.73 20.98 -57.28
CA ALA A 495 13.77 19.53 -57.29
C ALA A 495 15.13 18.95 -56.95
N GLY A 496 15.15 17.76 -56.40
CA GLY A 496 16.23 16.81 -56.59
C GLY A 496 16.77 16.12 -55.33
N GLY A 497 16.61 14.80 -55.28
CA GLY A 497 17.48 13.92 -54.50
C GLY A 497 16.77 12.97 -53.55
N ALA A 498 16.41 11.79 -54.04
CA ALA A 498 15.96 10.67 -53.23
C ALA A 498 17.06 10.15 -52.31
N LYS A 499 16.81 10.09 -51.01
CA LYS A 499 17.65 9.40 -50.02
C LYS A 499 17.21 7.94 -49.89
N PRO A 500 18.15 6.99 -49.75
CA PRO A 500 17.83 5.57 -49.69
C PRO A 500 17.15 5.22 -48.34
N LYS A 501 16.09 4.42 -48.44
CA LYS A 501 15.37 3.84 -47.29
C LYS A 501 16.30 2.92 -46.51
N ARG A 502 16.55 3.29 -45.23
CA ARG A 502 17.15 2.37 -44.26
C ARG A 502 16.14 1.26 -43.94
N ARG A 503 16.52 0.03 -44.22
CA ARG A 503 15.79 -1.18 -43.84
C ARG A 503 15.67 -1.24 -42.33
N ALA A 504 14.46 -1.17 -41.80
CA ALA A 504 14.18 -1.45 -40.41
C ALA A 504 14.51 -2.92 -40.12
N ALA A 505 15.34 -3.16 -39.13
CA ALA A 505 15.58 -4.49 -38.60
C ALA A 505 14.29 -4.98 -37.93
N LYS A 506 13.72 -6.06 -38.47
CA LYS A 506 12.63 -6.80 -37.80
C LYS A 506 13.12 -7.27 -36.45
N LYS A 507 12.58 -6.72 -35.35
CA LYS A 507 12.58 -7.41 -34.06
C LYS A 507 11.73 -8.68 -34.26
N ALA A 508 12.37 -9.81 -34.19
CA ALA A 508 11.70 -11.10 -34.12
C ALA A 508 11.11 -11.21 -32.72
N GLY A 509 9.84 -10.82 -32.56
CA GLY A 509 8.99 -11.33 -31.51
C GLY A 509 8.55 -12.72 -31.98
N SER A 510 9.06 -13.78 -31.40
CA SER A 510 8.48 -15.11 -31.55
C SER A 510 7.06 -15.04 -31.00
N ALA A 511 6.06 -15.24 -31.85
CA ALA A 511 4.72 -15.56 -31.39
C ALA A 511 4.84 -16.79 -30.48
N ALA A 512 4.50 -16.64 -29.20
CA ALA A 512 4.46 -17.75 -28.25
C ALA A 512 3.56 -18.83 -28.85
N SER A 513 4.02 -20.08 -28.89
CA SER A 513 3.19 -21.22 -29.25
C SER A 513 2.04 -21.32 -28.28
N GLY A 514 0.86 -21.85 -28.66
CA GLY A 514 -0.27 -22.03 -27.75
C GLY A 514 0.04 -22.91 -26.52
N ASP A 515 1.22 -23.51 -26.49
CA ASP A 515 1.73 -24.35 -25.40
C ASP A 515 2.57 -23.57 -24.37
N ALA A 516 3.03 -22.36 -24.71
CA ALA A 516 3.90 -21.58 -23.85
C ALA A 516 3.12 -20.88 -22.73
N LEU A 517 3.52 -21.13 -21.50
CA LEU A 517 3.10 -20.36 -20.32
C LEU A 517 4.05 -19.16 -20.18
N THR A 518 3.51 -17.95 -20.29
CA THR A 518 4.29 -16.70 -20.25
C THR A 518 3.99 -15.90 -19.01
N SER A 519 4.98 -15.13 -18.54
CA SER A 519 4.78 -14.21 -17.42
C SER A 519 3.83 -13.07 -17.84
N PRO A 520 2.75 -12.83 -17.08
CA PRO A 520 1.79 -11.75 -17.37
C PRO A 520 2.34 -10.36 -17.04
N MET A 521 3.40 -10.28 -16.27
CA MET A 521 3.98 -9.03 -15.76
C MET A 521 5.49 -9.16 -15.55
N GLN A 522 6.17 -8.03 -15.35
CA GLN A 522 7.54 -8.03 -14.86
C GLN A 522 7.52 -8.33 -13.35
N GLY A 523 8.42 -9.19 -12.88
CA GLY A 523 8.52 -9.56 -11.47
C GLY A 523 9.69 -10.48 -11.18
N THR A 524 9.79 -10.95 -9.93
CA THR A 524 10.78 -11.91 -9.47
C THR A 524 10.09 -13.25 -9.18
N ILE A 525 10.71 -14.36 -9.58
CA ILE A 525 10.23 -15.70 -9.24
C ILE A 525 10.53 -15.95 -7.76
N VAL A 526 9.49 -16.12 -6.92
CA VAL A 526 9.65 -16.42 -5.49
C VAL A 526 9.42 -17.87 -5.17
N LYS A 527 8.76 -18.61 -6.06
CA LYS A 527 8.51 -20.03 -5.91
C LYS A 527 8.37 -20.71 -7.27
N VAL A 528 8.99 -21.88 -7.41
CA VAL A 528 8.73 -22.85 -8.50
C VAL A 528 8.07 -24.05 -7.85
N ALA A 529 6.86 -24.42 -8.30
CA ALA A 529 6.02 -25.43 -7.68
C ALA A 529 6.05 -26.78 -8.41
N VAL A 530 6.69 -26.84 -9.58
CA VAL A 530 6.73 -28.02 -10.45
C VAL A 530 8.15 -28.32 -10.91
N GLU A 531 8.39 -29.56 -11.36
CA GLU A 531 9.66 -30.00 -11.90
C GLU A 531 9.56 -30.23 -13.42
N GLU A 532 10.71 -30.23 -14.10
CA GLU A 532 10.80 -30.57 -15.52
C GLU A 532 10.27 -31.99 -15.79
N GLY A 533 9.32 -32.11 -16.72
CA GLY A 533 8.67 -33.38 -17.05
C GLY A 533 7.51 -33.78 -16.15
N GLN A 534 7.11 -32.95 -15.19
CA GLN A 534 5.94 -33.20 -14.34
C GLN A 534 4.64 -33.05 -15.14
N GLU A 535 3.69 -33.97 -14.91
CA GLU A 535 2.31 -33.84 -15.41
C GLU A 535 1.53 -32.91 -14.49
N VAL A 536 0.80 -31.96 -15.07
CA VAL A 536 -0.01 -30.98 -14.34
C VAL A 536 -1.43 -30.93 -14.89
N ALA A 537 -2.38 -30.66 -14.02
CA ALA A 537 -3.77 -30.38 -14.39
C ALA A 537 -3.96 -28.90 -14.79
N ALA A 538 -4.97 -28.61 -15.58
CA ALA A 538 -5.35 -27.21 -15.83
C ALA A 538 -5.71 -26.51 -14.51
N GLY A 539 -5.13 -25.33 -14.29
CA GLY A 539 -5.29 -24.56 -13.04
C GLY A 539 -4.29 -24.92 -11.94
N GLU A 540 -3.43 -25.91 -12.11
CA GLU A 540 -2.39 -26.27 -11.15
C GLU A 540 -1.27 -25.21 -11.11
N LEU A 541 -0.73 -24.95 -9.92
CA LEU A 541 0.29 -23.92 -9.71
C LEU A 541 1.62 -24.32 -10.34
N ILE A 542 2.17 -23.46 -11.19
CA ILE A 542 3.49 -23.65 -11.82
C ILE A 542 4.56 -22.83 -11.10
N VAL A 543 4.39 -21.52 -11.01
CA VAL A 543 5.32 -20.62 -10.32
C VAL A 543 4.54 -19.54 -9.58
N VAL A 544 5.20 -18.90 -8.60
CA VAL A 544 4.71 -17.67 -7.99
C VAL A 544 5.67 -16.55 -8.35
N LEU A 545 5.12 -15.49 -8.93
CA LEU A 545 5.81 -14.24 -9.22
C LEU A 545 5.56 -13.26 -8.08
N GLU A 546 6.56 -12.46 -7.73
CA GLU A 546 6.40 -11.29 -6.88
C GLU A 546 6.74 -10.03 -7.66
N ALA A 547 5.87 -9.03 -7.60
CA ALA A 547 6.15 -7.68 -8.02
C ALA A 547 5.42 -6.71 -7.10
N MET A 548 6.08 -5.62 -6.73
CA MET A 548 5.50 -4.57 -5.85
C MET A 548 4.92 -5.15 -4.55
N LYS A 549 5.63 -6.11 -3.92
CA LYS A 549 5.21 -6.85 -2.71
C LYS A 549 3.91 -7.66 -2.85
N MET A 550 3.44 -7.86 -4.08
CA MET A 550 2.28 -8.71 -4.35
C MET A 550 2.74 -10.01 -4.99
N GLU A 551 2.32 -11.12 -4.41
CA GLU A 551 2.52 -12.44 -4.99
C GLU A 551 1.41 -12.77 -5.98
N GLN A 552 1.79 -13.18 -7.17
CA GLN A 552 0.89 -13.61 -8.23
C GLN A 552 1.18 -15.06 -8.60
N PRO A 553 0.27 -15.99 -8.29
CA PRO A 553 0.38 -17.36 -8.75
C PRO A 553 0.16 -17.43 -10.27
N LEU A 554 1.03 -18.13 -10.95
CA LEU A 554 0.91 -18.46 -12.36
C LEU A 554 0.60 -19.94 -12.49
N ASN A 555 -0.64 -20.23 -12.89
CA ASN A 555 -1.17 -21.59 -12.98
C ASN A 555 -1.11 -22.12 -14.41
N ALA A 556 -1.10 -23.44 -14.55
CA ALA A 556 -1.19 -24.11 -15.83
C ALA A 556 -2.47 -23.70 -16.60
N HIS A 557 -2.31 -23.18 -17.80
CA HIS A 557 -3.45 -22.77 -18.64
C HIS A 557 -4.18 -23.96 -19.27
N ARG A 558 -3.57 -25.15 -19.25
CA ARG A 558 -4.11 -26.44 -19.72
C ARG A 558 -3.46 -27.60 -18.97
N ALA A 559 -4.04 -28.78 -19.04
CA ALA A 559 -3.39 -30.01 -18.59
C ALA A 559 -2.31 -30.45 -19.57
N GLY A 560 -1.24 -31.09 -19.08
CA GLY A 560 -0.13 -31.58 -19.90
C GLY A 560 1.16 -31.76 -19.10
N THR A 561 2.26 -32.00 -19.82
CA THR A 561 3.59 -32.18 -19.23
C THR A 561 4.38 -30.88 -19.32
N VAL A 562 4.97 -30.43 -18.22
CA VAL A 562 5.83 -29.24 -18.12
C VAL A 562 7.15 -29.53 -18.82
N LYS A 563 7.54 -28.65 -19.76
CA LYS A 563 8.82 -28.75 -20.51
C LYS A 563 9.49 -27.38 -20.62
N GLY A 564 10.83 -27.41 -20.65
CA GLY A 564 11.64 -26.21 -20.85
C GLY A 564 11.44 -25.16 -19.76
N ILE A 565 11.41 -25.58 -18.50
CA ILE A 565 11.27 -24.66 -17.38
C ILE A 565 12.50 -23.76 -17.28
N THR A 566 12.29 -22.46 -17.46
CA THR A 566 13.36 -21.45 -17.39
C THR A 566 13.33 -20.64 -16.10
N ALA A 567 12.32 -20.90 -15.25
CA ALA A 567 12.11 -20.19 -14.01
C ALA A 567 13.04 -20.70 -12.91
N GLU A 568 13.83 -19.79 -12.32
CA GLU A 568 14.64 -20.05 -11.12
C GLU A 568 14.21 -19.11 -10.01
N VAL A 569 14.17 -19.60 -8.76
CA VAL A 569 13.83 -18.79 -7.59
C VAL A 569 14.86 -17.65 -7.43
N GLY A 570 14.39 -16.42 -7.31
CA GLY A 570 15.20 -15.20 -7.27
C GLY A 570 15.48 -14.58 -8.64
N ALA A 571 15.15 -15.26 -9.76
CA ALA A 571 15.33 -14.69 -11.09
C ALA A 571 14.24 -13.64 -11.43
N SER A 572 14.65 -12.54 -12.04
CA SER A 572 13.73 -11.52 -12.56
C SER A 572 13.26 -11.89 -13.97
N VAL A 573 11.96 -11.79 -14.21
CA VAL A 573 11.33 -12.05 -15.52
C VAL A 573 10.60 -10.82 -16.03
N SER A 574 10.63 -10.62 -17.35
CA SER A 574 9.87 -9.55 -18.02
C SER A 574 8.47 -10.03 -18.38
N SER A 575 7.52 -9.09 -18.55
CA SER A 575 6.21 -9.41 -19.12
C SER A 575 6.36 -10.07 -20.50
N GLY A 576 5.63 -11.17 -20.73
CA GLY A 576 5.71 -11.97 -21.95
C GLY A 576 6.89 -12.95 -22.01
N ALA A 577 7.78 -12.99 -21.02
CA ALA A 577 8.84 -14.00 -20.94
C ALA A 577 8.22 -15.40 -20.78
N VAL A 578 8.74 -16.37 -21.53
CA VAL A 578 8.29 -17.77 -21.43
C VAL A 578 8.83 -18.36 -20.11
N ILE A 579 7.96 -18.91 -19.29
CA ILE A 579 8.27 -19.58 -18.03
C ILE A 579 8.52 -21.08 -18.27
N CYS A 580 7.61 -21.72 -18.98
CA CYS A 580 7.71 -23.11 -19.44
C CYS A 580 6.76 -23.34 -20.62
N GLU A 581 6.82 -24.52 -21.23
CA GLU A 581 5.82 -25.03 -22.17
C GLU A 581 5.01 -26.14 -21.49
N ILE A 582 3.69 -26.22 -21.75
CA ILE A 582 2.83 -27.30 -21.28
C ILE A 582 2.37 -28.07 -22.51
N LYS A 583 2.91 -29.28 -22.72
CA LYS A 583 2.68 -30.13 -23.89
C LYS A 583 1.89 -31.37 -23.50
N ASP A 584 1.08 -31.85 -24.47
CA ASP A 584 0.33 -33.10 -24.33
C ASP A 584 1.26 -34.29 -24.17
#